data_fe6c1e3ebb6d49956d62fb99fa8a400c
#
_entry.id   fe6c1e3ebb6d49956d62fb99fa8a400c
#
_cell.length_a   1.000
_cell.length_b   1.000
_cell.length_c   1.000
_cell.angle_alpha   90.00
_cell.angle_beta   90.00
_cell.angle_gamma   90.00
#
_symmetry.space_group_name_H-M   'P 1'
#
loop_
_entity.id
_entity.type
_entity.pdbx_description
1 polymer ?
#
loop_
_entity_poly.entity_id
_entity_poly.type
_entity_poly.pdbx_seq_one_letter_code
_entity_poly.pdbx_strand_id
1 'polypeptide(L)'
;TTILDAGPGLATAASGNRLALQTPRLTIDHNDASQLSASCLAYAAHCSDAAGATLADKVVSLDWPDREAARQDKFRSQFWPYDLLRPVDFDTATLEAGIALPVGGVVHDFGRVIEPARLCQHLAGPTPVITNADIVKITRQGRGLVLFAKNGRQFNYEQIVVATGAGLPESLSQL
;
A
#
# COMPACT_ATOMS: atom_id res chain seq x y z
N THR A 1 19.77 -5.55 -11.69
CA THR A 1 18.99 -4.71 -10.74
C THR A 1 19.53 -4.94 -9.33
N THR A 2 19.56 -3.91 -8.49
CA THR A 2 19.94 -3.98 -7.07
C THR A 2 19.06 -3.03 -6.28
N ILE A 3 18.64 -3.44 -5.10
CA ILE A 3 17.90 -2.59 -4.17
C ILE A 3 18.91 -1.98 -3.19
N LEU A 4 18.91 -0.66 -3.04
CA LEU A 4 19.65 0.05 -1.99
C LEU A 4 18.65 0.49 -0.93
N ASP A 5 18.83 0.08 0.32
CA ASP A 5 18.00 0.44 1.45
C ASP A 5 18.80 1.21 2.49
N ALA A 6 18.29 2.33 2.95
CA ALA A 6 18.94 3.15 3.98
C ALA A 6 18.96 2.46 5.36
N GLY A 7 17.99 1.60 5.61
CA GLY A 7 17.87 0.84 6.86
C GLY A 7 18.74 -0.42 6.92
N PRO A 8 18.68 -1.14 8.04
CA PRO A 8 19.40 -2.39 8.24
C PRO A 8 18.80 -3.58 7.48
N GLY A 9 17.66 -3.41 6.84
CA GLY A 9 16.96 -4.44 6.05
C GLY A 9 15.77 -3.88 5.32
N LEU A 10 15.14 -4.72 4.48
CA LEU A 10 13.88 -4.37 3.83
C LEU A 10 12.77 -4.14 4.86
N ALA A 11 11.87 -3.22 4.53
CA ALA A 11 10.68 -2.95 5.33
C ALA A 11 10.96 -2.55 6.78
N THR A 12 11.98 -1.74 7.03
CA THR A 12 12.32 -1.27 8.39
C THR A 12 11.73 0.11 8.73
N ALA A 13 11.05 0.76 7.77
CA ALA A 13 10.35 2.02 7.96
C ALA A 13 8.82 1.79 8.02
N ALA A 14 8.01 2.54 7.27
CA ALA A 14 6.55 2.41 7.27
C ALA A 14 6.06 0.99 6.93
N SER A 15 6.74 0.29 6.02
CA SER A 15 6.43 -1.11 5.69
C SER A 15 6.89 -2.11 6.78
N GLY A 16 7.54 -1.65 7.83
CA GLY A 16 7.91 -2.46 9.01
C GLY A 16 6.79 -2.57 10.05
N ASN A 17 5.65 -1.94 9.82
CA ASN A 17 4.48 -2.13 10.67
C ASN A 17 4.07 -3.60 10.67
N ARG A 18 3.62 -4.09 11.84
CA ARG A 18 3.16 -5.50 11.98
C ARG A 18 1.95 -5.79 11.12
N LEU A 19 1.09 -4.80 10.94
CA LEU A 19 -0.16 -4.90 10.20
C LEU A 19 -0.33 -3.65 9.33
N ALA A 20 -0.89 -3.86 8.14
CA ALA A 20 -1.38 -2.80 7.29
C ALA A 20 -2.74 -3.18 6.69
N LEU A 21 -3.55 -2.18 6.43
CA LEU A 21 -4.86 -2.33 5.85
C LEU A 21 -4.80 -1.96 4.37
N GLN A 22 -5.24 -2.85 3.49
CA GLN A 22 -5.44 -2.59 2.08
C GLN A 22 -6.93 -2.40 1.81
N THR A 23 -7.32 -1.16 1.52
CA THR A 23 -8.69 -0.79 1.12
C THR A 23 -8.63 0.22 -0.02
N PRO A 24 -9.65 0.27 -0.89
CA PRO A 24 -9.64 1.22 -1.99
C PRO A 24 -9.95 2.64 -1.48
N ARG A 25 -9.39 3.63 -2.13
CA ARG A 25 -9.82 5.03 -1.97
C ARG A 25 -10.92 5.32 -2.96
N LEU A 26 -12.16 5.31 -2.47
CA LEU A 26 -13.33 5.52 -3.30
C LEU A 26 -13.92 6.90 -3.03
N THR A 27 -14.39 7.55 -4.10
CA THR A 27 -15.13 8.80 -4.03
C THR A 27 -16.59 8.56 -4.39
N ILE A 28 -17.49 9.42 -3.89
CA ILE A 28 -18.91 9.34 -4.16
C ILE A 28 -19.19 9.44 -5.66
N ASP A 29 -18.36 10.16 -6.41
CA ASP A 29 -18.59 10.49 -7.82
C ASP A 29 -18.21 9.36 -8.78
N HIS A 30 -17.72 8.21 -8.27
CA HIS A 30 -17.29 7.07 -9.09
C HIS A 30 -16.36 7.46 -10.24
N ASN A 31 -15.45 8.40 -9.97
CA ASN A 31 -14.53 8.96 -10.96
C ASN A 31 -13.38 7.98 -11.32
N ASP A 32 -12.60 8.35 -12.33
CA ASP A 32 -11.48 7.53 -12.82
C ASP A 32 -10.48 7.14 -11.72
N ALA A 33 -10.25 8.03 -10.75
CA ALA A 33 -9.36 7.75 -9.62
C ALA A 33 -9.92 6.64 -8.72
N SER A 34 -11.24 6.61 -8.49
CA SER A 34 -11.91 5.53 -7.76
C SER A 34 -11.84 4.21 -8.51
N GLN A 35 -12.07 4.22 -9.83
CA GLN A 35 -12.01 3.02 -10.67
C GLN A 35 -10.58 2.47 -10.70
N LEU A 36 -9.58 3.34 -10.86
CA LEU A 36 -8.18 2.95 -10.77
C LEU A 36 -7.85 2.35 -9.40
N SER A 37 -8.29 3.00 -8.30
CA SER A 37 -8.06 2.51 -6.94
C SER A 37 -8.68 1.14 -6.70
N ALA A 38 -9.88 0.90 -7.22
CA ALA A 38 -10.56 -0.40 -7.15
C ALA A 38 -9.77 -1.49 -7.91
N SER A 39 -9.34 -1.18 -9.14
CA SER A 39 -8.53 -2.10 -9.95
C SER A 39 -7.18 -2.41 -9.30
N CYS A 40 -6.51 -1.39 -8.76
CA CYS A 40 -5.26 -1.54 -8.03
C CYS A 40 -5.44 -2.41 -6.76
N LEU A 41 -6.58 -2.29 -6.07
CA LEU A 41 -6.85 -3.11 -4.90
C LEU A 41 -6.94 -4.60 -5.24
N ALA A 42 -7.67 -4.94 -6.29
CA ALA A 42 -7.80 -6.34 -6.73
C ALA A 42 -6.43 -6.95 -7.07
N TYR A 43 -5.59 -6.19 -7.77
CA TYR A 43 -4.21 -6.61 -8.05
C TYR A 43 -3.35 -6.71 -6.78
N ALA A 44 -3.45 -5.73 -5.87
CA ALA A 44 -2.70 -5.72 -4.62
C ALA A 44 -3.10 -6.90 -3.71
N ALA A 45 -4.39 -7.25 -3.66
CA ALA A 45 -4.88 -8.42 -2.94
C ALA A 45 -4.25 -9.71 -3.49
N HIS A 46 -4.25 -9.88 -4.82
CA HIS A 46 -3.59 -11.02 -5.45
C HIS A 46 -2.10 -11.11 -5.11
N CYS A 47 -1.37 -9.99 -5.16
CA CYS A 47 0.05 -9.96 -4.80
C CYS A 47 0.27 -10.32 -3.31
N SER A 48 -0.59 -9.85 -2.42
CA SER A 48 -0.50 -10.14 -0.99
C SER A 48 -0.79 -11.60 -0.68
N ASP A 49 -1.78 -12.19 -1.35
CA ASP A 49 -2.13 -13.60 -1.23
C ASP A 49 -0.99 -14.49 -1.76
N ALA A 50 -0.45 -14.17 -2.93
CA ALA A 50 0.69 -14.88 -3.52
C ALA A 50 1.96 -14.81 -2.65
N ALA A 51 2.17 -13.68 -1.95
CA ALA A 51 3.26 -13.51 -1.01
C ALA A 51 3.05 -14.24 0.33
N GLY A 52 1.86 -14.81 0.58
CA GLY A 52 1.48 -15.32 1.89
C GLY A 52 1.46 -14.23 2.97
N ALA A 53 1.27 -12.97 2.57
CA ALA A 53 1.28 -11.81 3.45
C ALA A 53 -0.11 -11.48 4.02
N THR A 54 -1.16 -12.08 3.48
CA THR A 54 -2.55 -11.87 3.93
C THR A 54 -2.79 -12.55 5.27
N LEU A 55 -3.31 -11.79 6.23
CA LEU A 55 -3.68 -12.24 7.57
C LEU A 55 -5.21 -12.31 7.73
N ALA A 56 -5.94 -11.44 7.02
CA ALA A 56 -7.39 -11.49 6.90
C ALA A 56 -7.80 -11.02 5.50
N ASP A 57 -8.81 -11.64 4.95
CA ASP A 57 -9.20 -11.57 3.54
C ASP A 57 -10.37 -10.65 3.25
N LYS A 58 -10.90 -9.95 4.25
CA LYS A 58 -12.00 -8.98 4.13
C LYS A 58 -11.81 -7.82 5.08
N VAL A 59 -12.42 -6.70 4.73
CA VAL A 59 -12.47 -5.51 5.59
C VAL A 59 -13.90 -5.00 5.63
N VAL A 60 -14.42 -4.76 6.82
CA VAL A 60 -15.70 -4.11 7.03
C VAL A 60 -15.46 -2.66 7.43
N SER A 61 -15.91 -1.72 6.60
CA SER A 61 -15.96 -0.30 6.94
C SER A 61 -17.30 0.02 7.55
N LEU A 62 -17.32 0.52 8.80
CA LEU A 62 -18.55 0.79 9.52
C LEU A 62 -19.19 2.13 9.12
N ASP A 63 -20.51 2.16 9.09
CA ASP A 63 -21.31 3.38 8.93
C ASP A 63 -21.36 4.16 10.25
N TRP A 64 -20.29 4.89 10.56
CA TRP A 64 -20.23 5.67 11.79
C TRP A 64 -21.09 6.95 11.69
N PRO A 65 -21.81 7.39 12.77
CA PRO A 65 -22.93 8.33 12.65
C PRO A 65 -22.57 9.76 12.23
N ASP A 66 -23.58 10.45 11.75
CA ASP A 66 -23.82 11.87 11.49
C ASP A 66 -23.31 12.48 10.17
N ARG A 67 -22.06 12.59 9.91
CA ARG A 67 -21.53 13.11 8.62
C ARG A 67 -21.29 12.01 7.61
N GLU A 68 -20.98 10.85 8.10
CA GLU A 68 -20.66 9.70 7.29
C GLU A 68 -21.92 9.02 6.72
N ALA A 69 -23.05 9.04 7.45
CA ALA A 69 -24.28 8.38 7.01
C ALA A 69 -24.79 8.91 5.66
N ALA A 70 -24.89 10.22 5.48
CA ALA A 70 -25.31 10.82 4.21
C ALA A 70 -24.33 10.56 3.05
N ARG A 71 -23.04 10.44 3.35
CA ARG A 71 -22.01 10.07 2.38
C ARG A 71 -22.13 8.60 2.02
N GLN A 72 -22.38 7.75 3.00
CA GLN A 72 -22.57 6.31 2.84
C GLN A 72 -23.83 6.00 2.03
N ASP A 73 -24.94 6.70 2.25
CA ASP A 73 -26.17 6.54 1.46
C ASP A 73 -25.94 6.88 -0.01
N LYS A 74 -25.22 7.96 -0.30
CA LYS A 74 -24.81 8.29 -1.67
C LYS A 74 -23.87 7.22 -2.24
N PHE A 75 -22.93 6.73 -1.44
CA PHE A 75 -22.01 5.70 -1.86
C PHE A 75 -22.74 4.38 -2.17
N ARG A 76 -23.71 4.00 -1.35
CA ARG A 76 -24.59 2.84 -1.56
C ARG A 76 -25.47 2.96 -2.80
N SER A 77 -25.86 4.18 -3.17
CA SER A 77 -26.65 4.46 -4.37
C SER A 77 -25.86 4.34 -5.67
N GLN A 78 -24.53 4.31 -5.60
CA GLN A 78 -23.66 4.10 -6.75
C GLN A 78 -23.60 2.61 -7.11
N PHE A 79 -23.47 2.34 -8.40
CA PHE A 79 -23.24 0.97 -8.87
C PHE A 79 -21.76 0.62 -8.70
N TRP A 80 -21.47 -0.24 -7.74
CA TRP A 80 -20.18 -0.90 -7.59
C TRP A 80 -20.32 -2.38 -7.95
N PRO A 81 -19.29 -3.00 -8.57
CA PRO A 81 -19.29 -4.45 -8.72
C PRO A 81 -19.48 -5.12 -7.36
N TYR A 82 -20.44 -6.04 -7.29
CA TYR A 82 -20.83 -6.69 -6.02
C TYR A 82 -19.68 -7.49 -5.39
N ASP A 83 -18.77 -7.98 -6.22
CA ASP A 83 -17.54 -8.67 -5.83
C ASP A 83 -16.46 -7.72 -5.28
N LEU A 84 -16.61 -6.41 -5.48
CA LEU A 84 -15.70 -5.42 -4.93
C LEU A 84 -16.19 -4.85 -3.60
N LEU A 85 -17.47 -4.48 -3.56
CA LEU A 85 -18.10 -3.79 -2.44
C LEU A 85 -19.52 -4.28 -2.23
N ARG A 86 -19.85 -4.62 -0.99
CA ARG A 86 -21.22 -5.00 -0.59
C ARG A 86 -21.69 -4.13 0.56
N PRO A 87 -22.67 -3.24 0.36
CA PRO A 87 -23.39 -2.63 1.49
C PRO A 87 -24.07 -3.70 2.32
N VAL A 88 -23.94 -3.63 3.62
CA VAL A 88 -24.48 -4.62 4.55
C VAL A 88 -25.16 -3.94 5.74
N ASP A 89 -26.22 -4.58 6.22
CA ASP A 89 -26.88 -4.20 7.46
C ASP A 89 -26.07 -4.61 8.70
N PHE A 90 -26.56 -4.25 9.86
CA PHE A 90 -25.96 -4.53 11.15
C PHE A 90 -25.72 -6.05 11.36
N ASP A 91 -26.71 -6.88 11.09
CA ASP A 91 -26.62 -8.32 11.33
C ASP A 91 -25.59 -8.97 10.42
N THR A 92 -25.59 -8.62 9.15
CA THR A 92 -24.61 -9.08 8.16
C THR A 92 -23.22 -8.58 8.48
N ALA A 93 -23.05 -7.31 8.86
CA ALA A 93 -21.76 -6.76 9.26
C ALA A 93 -21.16 -7.49 10.47
N THR A 94 -22.02 -7.78 11.49
CA THR A 94 -21.62 -8.57 12.67
C THR A 94 -21.20 -9.99 12.29
N LEU A 95 -21.92 -10.64 11.39
CA LEU A 95 -21.57 -11.97 10.89
C LEU A 95 -20.23 -11.97 10.14
N GLU A 96 -20.03 -11.03 9.22
CA GLU A 96 -18.80 -10.92 8.42
C GLU A 96 -17.57 -10.58 9.28
N ALA A 97 -17.75 -9.75 10.30
CA ALA A 97 -16.67 -9.37 11.21
C ALA A 97 -16.37 -10.44 12.29
N GLY A 98 -17.29 -11.34 12.57
CA GLY A 98 -17.18 -12.31 13.65
C GLY A 98 -17.22 -11.71 15.06
N ILE A 99 -17.58 -10.45 15.20
CA ILE A 99 -17.74 -9.72 16.46
C ILE A 99 -19.00 -8.85 16.41
N ALA A 100 -19.63 -8.59 17.55
CA ALA A 100 -20.79 -7.71 17.62
C ALA A 100 -20.38 -6.27 17.22
N LEU A 101 -21.06 -5.74 16.21
CA LEU A 101 -20.84 -4.38 15.72
C LEU A 101 -22.06 -3.51 16.07
N PRO A 102 -21.91 -2.19 16.25
CA PRO A 102 -23.01 -1.31 16.61
C PRO A 102 -23.85 -0.84 15.41
N VAL A 103 -23.34 -0.97 14.20
CA VAL A 103 -23.96 -0.45 12.96
C VAL A 103 -23.62 -1.35 11.78
N GLY A 104 -24.33 -1.18 10.67
CA GLY A 104 -23.99 -1.77 9.39
C GLY A 104 -22.80 -1.09 8.73
N GLY A 105 -22.55 -1.39 7.47
CA GLY A 105 -21.40 -0.83 6.78
C GLY A 105 -21.24 -1.28 5.33
N VAL A 106 -20.00 -1.31 4.89
CA VAL A 106 -19.60 -1.81 3.58
C VAL A 106 -18.53 -2.87 3.75
N VAL A 107 -18.76 -4.04 3.20
CA VAL A 107 -17.75 -5.10 3.09
C VAL A 107 -16.91 -4.86 1.83
N HIS A 108 -15.61 -4.86 1.99
CA HIS A 108 -14.62 -4.81 0.92
C HIS A 108 -14.09 -6.24 0.72
N ASP A 109 -14.62 -6.96 -0.27
CA ASP A 109 -14.27 -8.38 -0.47
C ASP A 109 -12.82 -8.57 -0.96
N PHE A 110 -12.23 -7.58 -1.62
CA PHE A 110 -10.79 -7.53 -1.92
C PHE A 110 -9.95 -6.79 -0.86
N GLY A 111 -10.58 -6.31 0.21
CA GLY A 111 -9.84 -5.74 1.34
C GLY A 111 -8.96 -6.81 1.99
N ARG A 112 -7.77 -6.39 2.44
CA ARG A 112 -6.83 -7.30 3.14
C ARG A 112 -6.25 -6.62 4.37
N VAL A 113 -6.07 -7.41 5.41
CA VAL A 113 -5.12 -7.09 6.46
C VAL A 113 -3.86 -7.87 6.16
N ILE A 114 -2.73 -7.20 6.03
CA ILE A 114 -1.49 -7.81 5.58
C ILE A 114 -0.33 -7.57 6.53
N GLU A 115 0.69 -8.42 6.42
CA GLU A 115 2.03 -8.20 6.96
C GLU A 115 2.92 -7.54 5.87
N PRO A 116 3.13 -6.21 5.90
CA PRO A 116 3.78 -5.50 4.79
C PRO A 116 5.22 -5.96 4.55
N ALA A 117 5.94 -6.33 5.62
CA ALA A 117 7.32 -6.80 5.51
C ALA A 117 7.42 -8.06 4.66
N ARG A 118 6.47 -8.98 4.82
CA ARG A 118 6.41 -10.23 4.03
C ARG A 118 6.13 -9.93 2.55
N LEU A 119 5.21 -8.99 2.27
CA LEU A 119 4.95 -8.54 0.91
C LEU A 119 6.20 -7.91 0.28
N CYS A 120 6.91 -7.02 1.00
CA CYS A 120 8.15 -6.40 0.51
C CYS A 120 9.23 -7.45 0.21
N GLN A 121 9.40 -8.44 1.06
CA GLN A 121 10.35 -9.55 0.85
C GLN A 121 10.01 -10.36 -0.40
N HIS A 122 8.74 -10.69 -0.58
CA HIS A 122 8.26 -11.42 -1.77
C HIS A 122 8.52 -10.62 -3.05
N LEU A 123 8.18 -9.33 -3.06
CA LEU A 123 8.36 -8.46 -4.23
C LEU A 123 9.84 -8.21 -4.56
N ALA A 124 10.72 -8.16 -3.56
CA ALA A 124 12.16 -8.08 -3.77
C ALA A 124 12.69 -9.36 -4.44
N GLY A 125 12.11 -10.51 -4.12
CA GLY A 125 12.50 -11.81 -4.67
C GLY A 125 14.00 -12.07 -4.54
N PRO A 126 14.66 -12.56 -5.60
CA PRO A 126 16.10 -12.83 -5.61
C PRO A 126 16.96 -11.58 -5.84
N THR A 127 16.38 -10.38 -5.90
CA THR A 127 17.12 -9.15 -6.17
C THR A 127 18.08 -8.85 -5.03
N PRO A 128 19.39 -8.64 -5.30
CA PRO A 128 20.35 -8.28 -4.26
C PRO A 128 19.95 -7.00 -3.52
N VAL A 129 19.98 -7.06 -2.19
CA VAL A 129 19.68 -5.93 -1.31
C VAL A 129 20.95 -5.49 -0.60
N ILE A 130 21.30 -4.23 -0.76
CA ILE A 130 22.41 -3.59 -0.06
C ILE A 130 21.81 -2.68 1.03
N THR A 131 22.00 -3.05 2.26
CA THR A 131 21.48 -2.35 3.43
C THR A 131 22.45 -1.28 3.95
N ASN A 132 21.98 -0.41 4.83
CA ASN A 132 22.73 0.73 5.38
C ASN A 132 23.35 1.58 4.25
N ALA A 133 22.59 1.74 3.15
CA ALA A 133 22.98 2.51 1.98
C ALA A 133 22.13 3.80 1.91
N ASP A 134 22.25 4.64 2.96
CA ASP A 134 21.58 5.95 3.03
C ASP A 134 22.18 6.90 1.98
N ILE A 135 21.52 7.01 0.82
CA ILE A 135 21.99 7.80 -0.32
C ILE A 135 21.70 9.27 -0.07
N VAL A 136 22.75 10.07 0.02
CA VAL A 136 22.68 11.50 0.31
C VAL A 136 22.97 12.38 -0.90
N LYS A 137 23.55 11.81 -1.97
CA LYS A 137 23.89 12.55 -3.19
C LYS A 137 23.89 11.63 -4.40
N ILE A 138 23.38 12.15 -5.51
CA ILE A 138 23.47 11.51 -6.83
C ILE A 138 24.14 12.51 -7.78
N THR A 139 25.08 12.05 -8.59
CA THR A 139 25.75 12.88 -9.61
C THR A 139 25.77 12.12 -10.93
N ARG A 140 25.67 12.86 -12.02
CA ARG A 140 25.89 12.30 -13.36
C ARG A 140 27.37 12.24 -13.67
N GLN A 141 27.84 11.09 -14.15
CA GLN A 141 29.21 10.92 -14.62
C GLN A 141 29.19 10.20 -15.98
N GLY A 142 29.43 10.97 -17.04
CA GLY A 142 29.26 10.46 -18.40
C GLY A 142 27.83 10.03 -18.69
N ARG A 143 27.63 8.77 -19.07
CA ARG A 143 26.28 8.19 -19.30
C ARG A 143 25.67 7.55 -18.06
N GLY A 144 26.43 7.43 -16.98
CA GLY A 144 26.00 6.79 -15.74
C GLY A 144 25.70 7.78 -14.62
N LEU A 145 25.28 7.21 -13.50
CA LEU A 145 24.96 7.90 -12.26
C LEU A 145 25.81 7.32 -11.13
N VAL A 146 26.40 8.21 -10.34
CA VAL A 146 27.15 7.84 -9.12
C VAL A 146 26.34 8.25 -7.91
N LEU A 147 26.06 7.28 -7.05
CA LEU A 147 25.32 7.47 -5.81
C LEU A 147 26.31 7.45 -4.65
N PHE A 148 26.20 8.43 -3.77
CA PHE A 148 27.05 8.57 -2.58
C PHE A 148 26.21 8.29 -1.35
N ALA A 149 26.59 7.27 -0.59
CA ALA A 149 25.97 6.99 0.69
C ALA A 149 26.65 7.77 1.83
N LYS A 150 25.90 8.08 2.87
CA LYS A 150 26.35 8.81 4.06
C LYS A 150 27.55 8.16 4.74
N ASN A 151 27.69 6.84 4.64
CA ASN A 151 28.82 6.07 5.18
C ASN A 151 30.06 6.05 4.26
N GLY A 152 30.09 6.86 3.20
CA GLY A 152 31.21 6.96 2.25
C GLY A 152 31.21 5.94 1.12
N ARG A 153 30.30 4.96 1.11
CA ARG A 153 30.17 4.00 0.00
C ARG A 153 29.68 4.72 -1.26
N GLN A 154 30.13 4.23 -2.42
CA GLN A 154 29.73 4.73 -3.72
C GLN A 154 29.20 3.58 -4.57
N PHE A 155 28.17 3.89 -5.38
CA PHE A 155 27.54 2.92 -6.28
C PHE A 155 27.39 3.56 -7.66
N ASN A 156 27.63 2.78 -8.72
CA ASN A 156 27.56 3.23 -10.10
C ASN A 156 26.46 2.47 -10.83
N TYR A 157 25.52 3.19 -11.42
CA TYR A 157 24.43 2.62 -12.21
C TYR A 157 24.16 3.45 -13.46
N GLU A 158 23.63 2.82 -14.49
CA GLU A 158 23.16 3.52 -15.69
C GLU A 158 21.80 4.16 -15.48
N GLN A 159 20.95 3.50 -14.69
CA GLN A 159 19.58 3.94 -14.40
C GLN A 159 19.28 3.72 -12.93
N ILE A 160 18.48 4.60 -12.35
CA ILE A 160 17.98 4.48 -10.97
C ILE A 160 16.50 4.73 -10.94
N VAL A 161 15.83 4.07 -10.00
CA VAL A 161 14.45 4.38 -9.58
C VAL A 161 14.53 4.86 -8.13
N VAL A 162 14.06 6.08 -7.89
CA VAL A 162 14.00 6.66 -6.54
C VAL A 162 12.64 6.34 -5.94
N ALA A 163 12.60 5.49 -4.91
CA ALA A 163 11.38 5.02 -4.26
C ALA A 163 11.45 5.22 -2.73
N THR A 164 11.84 6.41 -2.30
CA THR A 164 12.11 6.74 -0.89
C THR A 164 10.88 7.16 -0.09
N GLY A 165 9.69 7.16 -0.71
CA GLY A 165 8.46 7.64 -0.08
C GLY A 165 8.57 9.12 0.32
N ALA A 166 8.16 9.45 1.55
CA ALA A 166 8.24 10.82 2.07
C ALA A 166 9.67 11.25 2.44
N GLY A 167 10.63 10.34 2.41
CA GLY A 167 12.01 10.57 2.82
C GLY A 167 12.96 10.98 1.69
N LEU A 168 12.45 11.66 0.63
CA LEU A 168 13.34 12.16 -0.43
C LEU A 168 14.25 13.25 0.14
N PRO A 169 15.58 13.04 0.19
CA PRO A 169 16.51 14.07 0.60
C PRO A 169 16.40 15.31 -0.30
N GLU A 170 16.47 16.50 0.29
CA GLU A 170 16.37 17.77 -0.46
C GLU A 170 17.43 17.85 -1.57
N SER A 171 18.61 17.27 -1.34
CA SER A 171 19.69 17.14 -2.33
C SER A 171 19.33 16.26 -3.55
N LEU A 172 18.31 15.42 -3.47
CA LEU A 172 17.81 14.59 -4.58
C LEU A 172 16.56 15.18 -5.25
N SER A 173 15.94 16.19 -4.66
CA SER A 173 14.76 16.86 -5.22
C SER A 173 15.06 17.73 -6.45
N GLN A 174 16.33 17.90 -6.78
CA GLN A 174 16.82 18.72 -7.90
C GLN A 174 17.29 17.87 -9.11
N LEU A 175 17.05 16.57 -9.08
CA LEU A 175 17.26 15.66 -10.22
C LEU A 175 16.06 15.65 -11.14
#